data_47f82fc5fbf1b7d3f09be4eddc1e72ca
#
_entry.id   47f82fc5fbf1b7d3f09be4eddc1e72ca
#
_cell.length_a   1.000
_cell.length_b   1.000
_cell.length_c   1.000
_cell.angle_alpha   90.00
_cell.angle_beta   90.00
_cell.angle_gamma   90.00
#
_symmetry.space_group_name_H-M   'P 1'
#
loop_
_entity.id
_entity.type
_entity.pdbx_description
1 polymer ?
#
loop_
_entity_poly.entity_id
_entity_poly.type
_entity_poly.pdbx_seq_one_letter_code
_entity_poly.pdbx_strand_id
1 'polypeptide(L)'
;METFFNFLEKRVDDCSSLLCVGLDPHLSDLEEPSPASALDFCLTLVRATAPYAAAFKPNAAFFEVFGAEGWTALKQVIEAIREESNRLGSRIPVILDAKRGDIASTAEAYAKSAFETLGVDCITLSPYLGKDSIEPFIQN
;
A
#
# COMPACT_ATOMS: atom_id res chain seq x y z
N MET A 1 -6.53 -20.98 -4.17
CA MET A 1 -5.79 -19.71 -4.04
C MET A 1 -6.48 -18.90 -2.95
N GLU A 2 -5.76 -18.39 -1.96
CA GLU A 2 -6.33 -17.57 -0.90
C GLU A 2 -6.75 -16.21 -1.49
N THR A 3 -8.00 -15.79 -1.26
CA THR A 3 -8.47 -14.49 -1.74
C THR A 3 -7.94 -13.38 -0.81
N PHE A 4 -7.87 -12.13 -1.32
CA PHE A 4 -7.51 -10.98 -0.48
C PHE A 4 -8.42 -10.86 0.76
N PHE A 5 -9.72 -11.15 0.62
CA PHE A 5 -10.66 -11.07 1.74
C PHE A 5 -10.39 -12.13 2.82
N ASN A 6 -10.11 -13.38 2.44
CA ASN A 6 -9.74 -14.43 3.39
C ASN A 6 -8.45 -14.07 4.14
N PHE A 7 -7.49 -13.50 3.43
CA PHE A 7 -6.23 -13.01 3.99
C PHE A 7 -6.46 -11.86 4.97
N LEU A 8 -7.31 -10.88 4.63
CA LEU A 8 -7.67 -9.77 5.50
C LEU A 8 -8.43 -10.24 6.75
N GLU A 9 -9.43 -11.12 6.59
CA GLU A 9 -10.19 -11.71 7.70
C GLU A 9 -9.28 -12.43 8.69
N LYS A 10 -8.39 -13.27 8.18
CA LYS A 10 -7.40 -13.95 9.01
C LYS A 10 -6.55 -12.95 9.81
N ARG A 11 -6.08 -11.87 9.17
CA ARG A 11 -5.28 -10.83 9.88
C ARG A 11 -6.10 -10.10 10.93
N VAL A 12 -7.37 -9.79 10.67
CA VAL A 12 -8.31 -9.20 11.63
C VAL A 12 -8.42 -10.08 12.87
N ASP A 13 -8.59 -11.40 12.69
CA ASP A 13 -8.65 -12.36 13.79
C ASP A 13 -7.33 -12.42 14.56
N ASP A 14 -6.19 -12.51 13.86
CA ASP A 14 -4.86 -12.61 14.47
C ASP A 14 -4.52 -11.38 15.34
N CYS A 15 -4.91 -10.16 14.91
CA CYS A 15 -4.64 -8.93 15.67
C CYS A 15 -5.83 -8.45 16.53
N SER A 16 -7.00 -9.10 16.44
CA SER A 16 -8.24 -8.71 17.11
C SER A 16 -8.60 -7.23 16.91
N SER A 17 -8.42 -6.72 15.68
CA SER A 17 -8.56 -5.30 15.34
C SER A 17 -9.08 -5.12 13.92
N LEU A 18 -9.84 -4.03 13.70
CA LEU A 18 -10.30 -3.56 12.39
C LEU A 18 -9.51 -2.33 11.90
N LEU A 19 -8.40 -2.00 12.56
CA LEU A 19 -7.64 -0.79 12.26
C LEU A 19 -6.91 -0.90 10.92
N CYS A 20 -7.28 -0.06 9.96
CA CYS A 20 -6.49 0.19 8.75
C CYS A 20 -5.70 1.49 8.95
N VAL A 21 -4.38 1.39 8.97
CA VAL A 21 -3.49 2.55 9.19
C VAL A 21 -3.15 3.21 7.86
N GLY A 22 -3.56 4.48 7.69
CA GLY A 22 -3.13 5.33 6.58
C GLY A 22 -1.67 5.73 6.73
N LEU A 23 -0.91 5.67 5.64
CA LEU A 23 0.46 6.16 5.57
C LEU A 23 0.50 7.29 4.54
N ASP A 24 0.14 8.48 5.04
CA ASP A 24 -0.08 9.69 4.26
C ASP A 24 0.89 10.78 4.76
N PRO A 25 2.18 10.77 4.35
CA PRO A 25 3.18 11.75 4.81
C PRO A 25 2.94 13.11 4.15
N HIS A 26 1.98 13.89 4.71
CA HIS A 26 1.70 15.25 4.23
C HIS A 26 2.93 16.13 4.37
N LEU A 27 3.24 16.93 3.35
CA LEU A 27 4.40 17.82 3.36
C LEU A 27 4.39 18.80 4.54
N SER A 28 3.19 19.20 5.00
CA SER A 28 3.02 20.06 6.18
C SER A 28 3.38 19.40 7.51
N ASP A 29 3.40 18.09 7.57
CA ASP A 29 3.63 17.31 8.79
C ASP A 29 5.09 16.87 8.90
N LEU A 30 5.88 17.13 7.85
CA LEU A 30 7.31 16.84 7.80
C LEU A 30 8.12 18.07 8.17
N GLU A 31 9.09 17.92 9.05
CA GLU A 31 9.98 19.01 9.49
C GLU A 31 10.75 19.62 8.31
N GLU A 32 11.28 18.74 7.44
CA GLU A 32 11.83 19.07 6.12
C GLU A 32 11.19 18.18 5.06
N PRO A 33 10.36 18.71 4.15
CA PRO A 33 9.73 17.90 3.11
C PRO A 33 10.77 17.25 2.18
N SER A 34 10.97 15.95 2.36
CA SER A 34 11.92 15.15 1.59
C SER A 34 11.46 13.68 1.51
N PRO A 35 11.96 12.89 0.54
CA PRO A 35 11.70 11.46 0.49
C PRO A 35 12.13 10.73 1.77
N ALA A 36 13.24 11.13 2.36
CA ALA A 36 13.77 10.54 3.59
C ALA A 36 12.84 10.81 4.79
N SER A 37 12.37 12.05 4.95
CA SER A 37 11.44 12.41 6.02
C SER A 37 10.09 11.70 5.86
N ALA A 38 9.58 11.57 4.63
CA ALA A 38 8.37 10.82 4.34
C ALA A 38 8.52 9.34 4.70
N LEU A 39 9.67 8.75 4.39
CA LEU A 39 10.03 7.39 4.77
C LEU A 39 10.05 7.25 6.30
N ASP A 40 10.81 8.07 7.01
CA ASP A 40 10.96 8.00 8.47
C ASP A 40 9.63 8.18 9.21
N PHE A 41 8.78 9.10 8.74
CA PHE A 41 7.42 9.26 9.24
C PHE A 41 6.61 7.96 9.12
N CYS A 42 6.61 7.35 7.94
CA CYS A 42 5.87 6.10 7.70
C CYS A 42 6.46 4.93 8.50
N LEU A 43 7.80 4.80 8.58
CA LEU A 43 8.46 3.75 9.37
C LEU A 43 8.11 3.84 10.85
N THR A 44 8.02 5.05 11.39
CA THR A 44 7.61 5.29 12.78
C THR A 44 6.19 4.78 13.03
N LEU A 45 5.24 5.12 12.13
CA LEU A 45 3.87 4.64 12.22
C LEU A 45 3.78 3.12 12.07
N VAL A 46 4.48 2.55 11.08
CA VAL A 46 4.49 1.09 10.85
C VAL A 46 4.95 0.37 12.10
N ARG A 47 6.09 0.72 12.67
CA ARG A 47 6.64 0.07 13.87
C ARG A 47 5.73 0.20 15.09
N ALA A 48 5.12 1.37 15.29
CA ALA A 48 4.25 1.63 16.43
C ALA A 48 2.90 0.89 16.33
N THR A 49 2.39 0.67 15.12
CA THR A 49 1.01 0.18 14.93
C THR A 49 0.90 -1.23 14.36
N ALA A 50 1.99 -1.82 13.85
CA ALA A 50 1.98 -3.16 13.26
C ALA A 50 1.31 -4.25 14.12
N PRO A 51 1.49 -4.30 15.46
CA PRO A 51 0.81 -5.31 16.27
C PRO A 51 -0.73 -5.22 16.23
N TYR A 52 -1.27 -4.04 15.96
CA TYR A 52 -2.70 -3.73 16.02
C TYR A 52 -3.33 -3.49 14.64
N ALA A 53 -2.52 -3.31 13.59
CA ALA A 53 -3.01 -3.01 12.26
C ALA A 53 -3.57 -4.26 11.58
N ALA A 54 -4.82 -4.21 11.13
CA ALA A 54 -5.42 -5.17 10.21
C ALA A 54 -4.89 -4.99 8.78
N ALA A 55 -4.55 -3.75 8.40
CA ALA A 55 -3.93 -3.42 7.12
C ALA A 55 -3.15 -2.10 7.21
N PHE A 56 -2.19 -1.90 6.31
CA PHE A 56 -1.61 -0.58 6.02
C PHE A 56 -2.04 -0.08 4.66
N LYS A 57 -2.31 1.22 4.57
CA LYS A 57 -2.75 1.85 3.32
C LYS A 57 -1.88 3.06 2.97
N PRO A 58 -0.68 2.85 2.38
CA PRO A 58 0.12 3.95 1.85
C PRO A 58 -0.58 4.62 0.67
N ASN A 59 -0.53 5.95 0.65
CA ASN A 59 -1.10 6.76 -0.41
C ASN A 59 0.00 7.20 -1.38
N ALA A 60 -0.06 6.70 -2.62
CA ALA A 60 0.93 6.92 -3.65
C ALA A 60 1.23 8.41 -3.92
N ALA A 61 0.21 9.29 -3.87
CA ALA A 61 0.36 10.70 -4.20
C ALA A 61 1.40 11.42 -3.33
N PHE A 62 1.50 11.07 -2.04
CA PHE A 62 2.46 11.69 -1.12
C PHE A 62 3.91 11.24 -1.34
N PHE A 63 4.10 10.19 -2.12
CA PHE A 63 5.42 9.73 -2.56
C PHE A 63 5.72 10.20 -3.98
N GLU A 64 4.72 10.21 -4.87
CA GLU A 64 4.87 10.66 -6.26
C GLU A 64 5.38 12.11 -6.35
N VAL A 65 5.02 12.98 -5.42
CA VAL A 65 5.48 14.37 -5.35
C VAL A 65 7.01 14.51 -5.29
N PHE A 66 7.71 13.47 -4.80
CA PHE A 66 9.17 13.42 -4.73
C PHE A 66 9.83 12.70 -5.93
N GLY A 67 9.06 12.36 -6.98
CA GLY A 67 9.59 11.69 -8.17
C GLY A 67 10.13 10.28 -7.88
N ALA A 68 11.24 9.93 -8.52
CA ALA A 68 11.83 8.59 -8.43
C ALA A 68 12.26 8.21 -6.99
N GLU A 69 12.77 9.17 -6.22
CA GLU A 69 13.17 8.94 -4.83
C GLU A 69 11.96 8.66 -3.93
N GLY A 70 10.81 9.30 -4.21
CA GLY A 70 9.56 9.01 -3.52
C GLY A 70 9.05 7.59 -3.78
N TRP A 71 9.13 7.11 -5.02
CA TRP A 71 8.81 5.71 -5.33
C TRP A 71 9.75 4.73 -4.61
N THR A 72 11.03 5.08 -4.48
CA THR A 72 11.99 4.30 -3.68
C THR A 72 11.59 4.26 -2.22
N ALA A 73 11.22 5.40 -1.64
CA ALA A 73 10.74 5.50 -0.27
C ALA A 73 9.45 4.66 -0.05
N LEU A 74 8.48 4.74 -0.95
CA LEU A 74 7.25 3.92 -0.90
C LEU A 74 7.59 2.42 -0.88
N LYS A 75 8.51 1.97 -1.74
CA LYS A 75 8.94 0.58 -1.76
C LYS A 75 9.57 0.15 -0.42
N GLN A 76 10.40 1.00 0.16
CA GLN A 76 11.01 0.75 1.49
C GLN A 76 9.97 0.68 2.61
N VAL A 77 8.91 1.50 2.56
CA VAL A 77 7.77 1.41 3.49
C VAL A 77 7.07 0.05 3.37
N ILE A 78 6.81 -0.42 2.14
CA ILE A 78 6.18 -1.73 1.90
C ILE A 78 7.08 -2.87 2.41
N GLU A 79 8.39 -2.77 2.19
CA GLU A 79 9.37 -3.73 2.70
C GLU A 79 9.38 -3.78 4.23
N ALA A 80 9.34 -2.62 4.89
CA ALA A 80 9.25 -2.54 6.35
C ALA A 80 7.97 -3.17 6.93
N ILE A 81 6.82 -3.02 6.25
CA ILE A 81 5.58 -3.71 6.64
C ILE A 81 5.75 -5.23 6.55
N ARG A 82 6.47 -5.73 5.56
CA ARG A 82 6.77 -7.16 5.42
C ARG A 82 7.73 -7.67 6.51
N GLU A 83 8.73 -6.86 6.88
CA GLU A 83 9.63 -7.17 7.99
C GLU A 83 8.86 -7.28 9.30
N GLU A 84 7.94 -6.34 9.59
CA GLU A 84 7.06 -6.40 10.75
C GLU A 84 6.12 -7.61 10.70
N SER A 85 5.57 -7.95 9.54
CA SER A 85 4.77 -9.16 9.33
C SER A 85 5.55 -10.42 9.71
N ASN A 86 6.80 -10.53 9.26
CA ASN A 86 7.68 -11.66 9.59
C ASN A 86 7.99 -11.70 11.10
N ARG A 87 8.28 -10.56 11.71
CA ARG A 87 8.55 -10.44 13.14
C ARG A 87 7.35 -10.88 14.00
N LEU A 88 6.15 -10.56 13.56
CA LEU A 88 4.89 -10.92 14.25
C LEU A 88 4.41 -12.35 13.95
N GLY A 89 4.96 -13.02 12.93
CA GLY A 89 4.48 -14.31 12.45
C GLY A 89 3.08 -14.25 11.83
N SER A 90 2.58 -13.06 11.49
CA SER A 90 1.27 -12.82 10.90
C SER A 90 1.40 -11.76 9.81
N ARG A 91 1.12 -12.15 8.57
CA ARG A 91 1.21 -11.26 7.40
C ARG A 91 0.19 -10.13 7.49
N ILE A 92 0.63 -8.89 7.24
CA ILE A 92 -0.21 -7.69 7.27
C ILE A 92 -0.50 -7.26 5.83
N PRO A 93 -1.78 -7.15 5.42
CA PRO A 93 -2.17 -6.65 4.10
C PRO A 93 -1.68 -5.23 3.82
N VAL A 94 -1.20 -5.00 2.60
CA VAL A 94 -0.83 -3.68 2.09
C VAL A 94 -1.79 -3.27 0.97
N ILE A 95 -2.49 -2.15 1.16
CA ILE A 95 -3.45 -1.57 0.22
C ILE A 95 -2.82 -0.32 -0.38
N LEU A 96 -2.47 -0.32 -1.66
CA LEU A 96 -1.97 0.89 -2.33
C LEU A 96 -3.14 1.83 -2.64
N ASP A 97 -3.18 2.98 -1.99
CA ASP A 97 -4.16 4.02 -2.32
C ASP A 97 -3.64 4.88 -3.48
N ALA A 98 -4.03 4.53 -4.72
CA ALA A 98 -3.54 5.15 -5.95
C ALA A 98 -4.64 5.56 -6.91
N LYS A 99 -5.86 5.06 -6.71
CA LYS A 99 -7.06 5.39 -7.51
C LYS A 99 -6.81 5.29 -9.02
N ARG A 100 -6.12 4.19 -9.43
CA ARG A 100 -5.79 3.96 -10.85
C ARG A 100 -7.04 3.60 -11.65
N GLY A 101 -7.02 3.93 -12.94
CA GLY A 101 -8.03 3.59 -13.92
C GLY A 101 -7.61 4.18 -15.26
N ASP A 102 -7.50 3.32 -16.29
CA ASP A 102 -7.04 3.72 -17.62
C ASP A 102 -7.52 2.69 -18.64
N ILE A 103 -7.28 2.94 -19.93
CA ILE A 103 -7.58 1.97 -21.00
C ILE A 103 -6.73 0.69 -20.86
N ALA A 104 -7.22 -0.42 -21.40
CA ALA A 104 -6.76 -1.78 -21.17
C ALA A 104 -5.24 -1.98 -20.99
N SER A 105 -4.41 -1.61 -21.98
CA SER A 105 -2.96 -1.83 -21.90
C SER A 105 -2.26 -0.99 -20.84
N THR A 106 -2.74 0.22 -20.58
CA THR A 106 -2.24 1.08 -19.50
C THR A 106 -2.65 0.54 -18.14
N ALA A 107 -3.89 0.05 -18.02
CA ALA A 107 -4.39 -0.62 -16.81
C ALA A 107 -3.55 -1.87 -16.49
N GLU A 108 -3.18 -2.69 -17.50
CA GLU A 108 -2.26 -3.83 -17.33
C GLU A 108 -0.90 -3.40 -16.80
N ALA A 109 -0.32 -2.30 -17.31
CA ALA A 109 0.96 -1.78 -16.85
C ALA A 109 0.88 -1.32 -15.37
N TYR A 110 -0.21 -0.64 -14.99
CA TYR A 110 -0.44 -0.26 -13.59
C TYR A 110 -0.65 -1.47 -12.68
N ALA A 111 -1.38 -2.50 -13.11
CA ALA A 111 -1.57 -3.72 -12.35
C ALA A 111 -0.23 -4.43 -12.08
N LYS A 112 0.62 -4.60 -13.11
CA LYS A 112 1.97 -5.15 -12.96
C LYS A 112 2.84 -4.31 -12.02
N SER A 113 2.79 -2.99 -12.15
CA SER A 113 3.54 -2.08 -11.26
C SER A 113 3.13 -2.28 -9.79
N ALA A 114 1.84 -2.37 -9.51
CA ALA A 114 1.32 -2.54 -8.16
C ALA A 114 1.63 -3.95 -7.59
N PHE A 115 1.24 -4.99 -8.31
CA PHE A 115 1.28 -6.36 -7.76
C PHE A 115 2.65 -7.04 -7.92
N GLU A 116 3.33 -6.85 -9.07
CA GLU A 116 4.60 -7.52 -9.33
C GLU A 116 5.82 -6.68 -8.87
N THR A 117 5.81 -5.35 -9.09
CA THR A 117 6.97 -4.50 -8.79
C THR A 117 6.97 -4.00 -7.34
N LEU A 118 5.86 -3.42 -6.87
CA LEU A 118 5.69 -3.01 -5.49
C LEU A 118 5.28 -4.18 -4.60
N GLY A 119 4.54 -5.13 -5.15
CA GLY A 119 4.08 -6.35 -4.50
C GLY A 119 3.01 -6.09 -3.43
N VAL A 120 2.15 -5.12 -3.63
CA VAL A 120 1.02 -4.85 -2.72
C VAL A 120 -0.06 -5.92 -2.89
N ASP A 121 -0.94 -6.04 -1.90
CA ASP A 121 -1.98 -7.07 -1.87
C ASP A 121 -3.31 -6.56 -2.44
N CYS A 122 -3.50 -5.24 -2.48
CA CYS A 122 -4.68 -4.57 -2.98
C CYS A 122 -4.34 -3.16 -3.48
N ILE A 123 -5.15 -2.63 -4.39
CA ILE A 123 -5.04 -1.27 -4.90
C ILE A 123 -6.41 -0.62 -5.04
N THR A 124 -6.52 0.67 -4.74
CA THR A 124 -7.75 1.42 -5.00
C THR A 124 -7.83 1.82 -6.47
N LEU A 125 -9.02 1.68 -7.06
CA LEU A 125 -9.27 1.96 -8.48
C LEU A 125 -10.33 3.04 -8.66
N SER A 126 -10.25 3.76 -9.79
CA SER A 126 -11.31 4.65 -10.29
C SER A 126 -12.07 3.95 -11.40
N PRO A 127 -13.37 3.64 -11.23
CA PRO A 127 -14.14 2.92 -12.24
C PRO A 127 -14.73 3.83 -13.33
N TYR A 128 -14.36 5.11 -13.37
CA TYR A 128 -14.98 6.12 -14.25
C TYR A 128 -14.93 5.76 -15.74
N LEU A 129 -13.84 5.13 -16.20
CA LEU A 129 -13.65 4.74 -17.60
C LEU A 129 -14.38 3.45 -18.00
N GLY A 130 -14.98 2.73 -17.05
CA GLY A 130 -15.74 1.51 -17.31
C GLY A 130 -15.04 0.23 -16.84
N LYS A 131 -15.65 -0.92 -17.15
CA LYS A 131 -15.21 -2.24 -16.69
C LYS A 131 -13.80 -2.61 -17.15
N ASP A 132 -13.46 -2.33 -18.38
CA ASP A 132 -12.17 -2.61 -19.00
C ASP A 132 -11.00 -1.88 -18.34
N SER A 133 -11.26 -0.75 -17.66
CA SER A 133 -10.26 -0.02 -16.90
C SER A 133 -9.86 -0.67 -15.57
N ILE A 134 -10.68 -1.57 -15.05
CA ILE A 134 -10.46 -2.28 -13.79
C ILE A 134 -10.18 -3.77 -13.97
N GLU A 135 -10.63 -4.37 -15.07
CA GLU A 135 -10.53 -5.82 -15.31
C GLU A 135 -9.09 -6.37 -15.17
N PRO A 136 -8.01 -5.70 -15.65
CA PRO A 136 -6.65 -6.17 -15.47
C PRO A 136 -6.19 -6.29 -14.01
N PHE A 137 -6.79 -5.55 -13.09
CA PHE A 137 -6.43 -5.60 -11.66
C PHE A 137 -7.12 -6.75 -10.90
N ILE A 138 -8.25 -7.24 -11.39
CA ILE A 138 -9.02 -8.31 -10.73
C ILE A 138 -8.73 -9.69 -11.31
N GLN A 139 -7.90 -9.79 -12.34
CA GLN A 139 -7.43 -11.05 -12.95
C GLN A 139 -6.07 -11.52 -12.39
N ASN A 140 -5.43 -10.73 -11.54
CA ASN A 140 -4.14 -11.04 -10.89
C ASN A 140 -4.33 -11.73 -9.54
#